data_30a01fb0de4c8da1eccfd2033680acfa
#
_entry.id   30a01fb0de4c8da1eccfd2033680acfa
#
_cell.length_a   1.000
_cell.length_b   1.000
_cell.length_c   1.000
_cell.angle_alpha   90.00
_cell.angle_beta   90.00
_cell.angle_gamma   90.00
#
_symmetry.space_group_name_H-M   'P 1'
#
loop_
_entity.id
_entity.type
_entity.pdbx_description
1 polymer ?
#
loop_
_entity_poly.entity_id
_entity_poly.type
_entity_poly.pdbx_seq_one_letter_code
_entity_poly.pdbx_strand_id
1 'polypeptide(L)'
;MNSINLLAVTIFSGAIAGTILAIINLGLVEPYIDSAIALETQRKISSGENVDMAELVHYRIWQKGGAIAAGAVYGISLGALFGIVFAYGRKALPGDSNKQKALFLAGILWFVLYLMVAIKYPANPAAVGDPETMYYRQSLYVGYIA
;
A
#
# COMPACT_ATOMS: atom_id res chain seq x y z
N MET A 1 -1.25 23.82 18.16
CA MET A 1 -0.09 23.01 17.74
C MET A 1 0.51 23.70 16.51
N ASN A 2 1.81 23.96 16.55
CA ASN A 2 2.59 24.53 15.46
C ASN A 2 2.57 23.55 14.25
N SER A 3 2.61 24.05 13.02
CA SER A 3 2.57 23.23 11.80
C SER A 3 3.72 22.23 11.71
N ILE A 4 4.90 22.58 12.23
CA ILE A 4 6.07 21.69 12.29
C ILE A 4 5.79 20.51 13.21
N ASN A 5 5.26 20.76 14.41
CA ASN A 5 4.93 19.69 15.35
C ASN A 5 3.81 18.79 14.82
N LEU A 6 2.86 19.36 14.10
CA LEU A 6 1.81 18.60 13.44
C LEU A 6 2.42 17.65 12.40
N LEU A 7 3.27 18.17 11.52
CA LEU A 7 3.91 17.37 10.48
C LEU A 7 4.78 16.26 11.09
N ALA A 8 5.55 16.56 12.11
CA ALA A 8 6.36 15.55 12.80
C ALA A 8 5.50 14.42 13.39
N VAL A 9 4.39 14.77 14.05
CA VAL A 9 3.47 13.78 14.63
C VAL A 9 2.84 12.92 13.54
N THR A 10 2.39 13.51 12.43
CA THR A 10 1.76 12.74 11.35
C THR A 10 2.74 11.82 10.63
N ILE A 11 3.97 12.27 10.39
CA ILE A 11 5.04 11.43 9.82
C ILE A 11 5.37 10.26 10.74
N PHE A 12 5.57 10.52 12.03
CA PHE A 12 5.89 9.46 12.99
C PHE A 12 4.75 8.45 13.15
N SER A 13 3.51 8.93 13.24
CA SER A 13 2.32 8.07 13.29
C SER A 13 2.17 7.26 11.99
N GLY A 14 2.45 7.87 10.85
CA GLY A 14 2.46 7.21 9.55
C GLY A 14 3.51 6.09 9.49
N ALA A 15 4.73 6.34 9.96
CA ALA A 15 5.78 5.33 10.02
C ALA A 15 5.36 4.11 10.85
N ILE A 16 4.78 4.34 12.03
CA ILE A 16 4.29 3.26 12.90
C ILE A 16 3.16 2.50 12.21
N ALA A 17 2.16 3.20 11.68
CA ALA A 17 1.01 2.58 11.03
C ALA A 17 1.43 1.76 9.79
N GLY A 18 2.33 2.29 8.96
CA GLY A 18 2.85 1.60 7.79
C GLY A 18 3.67 0.36 8.15
N THR A 19 4.46 0.42 9.21
CA THR A 19 5.21 -0.75 9.74
C THR A 19 4.25 -1.83 10.25
N ILE A 20 3.23 -1.45 11.02
CA ILE A 20 2.20 -2.38 11.51
C ILE A 20 1.47 -3.04 10.34
N LEU A 21 1.08 -2.25 9.33
CA LEU A 21 0.42 -2.78 8.13
C LEU A 21 1.31 -3.78 7.39
N ALA A 22 2.61 -3.49 7.25
CA ALA A 22 3.55 -4.41 6.62
C ALA A 22 3.68 -5.72 7.40
N ILE A 23 3.74 -5.68 8.73
CA ILE A 23 3.77 -6.88 9.57
C ILE A 23 2.49 -7.70 9.41
N ILE A 24 1.32 -7.05 9.40
CA ILE A 24 0.04 -7.72 9.18
C ILE A 24 0.02 -8.37 7.79
N ASN A 25 0.49 -7.68 6.75
CA ASN A 25 0.57 -8.23 5.40
C ASN A 25 1.51 -9.45 5.32
N LEU A 26 2.66 -9.42 6.00
CA LEU A 26 3.54 -10.59 6.08
C LEU A 26 2.86 -11.80 6.72
N GLY A 27 1.99 -11.60 7.69
CA GLY A 27 1.28 -12.70 8.35
C GLY A 27 0.04 -13.20 7.61
N LEU A 28 -0.71 -12.30 6.98
CA LEU A 28 -2.02 -12.61 6.39
C LEU A 28 -1.99 -12.75 4.86
N VAL A 29 -1.21 -11.93 4.17
CA VAL A 29 -1.23 -11.85 2.71
C VAL A 29 -0.12 -12.69 2.08
N GLU A 30 1.08 -12.69 2.68
CA GLU A 30 2.24 -13.39 2.13
C GLU A 30 2.03 -14.90 1.90
N PRO A 31 1.32 -15.65 2.74
CA PRO A 31 1.05 -17.07 2.47
C PRO A 31 0.28 -17.29 1.16
N TYR A 32 -0.63 -16.37 0.80
CA TYR A 32 -1.36 -16.44 -0.47
C TYR A 32 -0.46 -16.09 -1.66
N ILE A 33 0.45 -15.12 -1.48
CA ILE A 33 1.45 -14.78 -2.50
C ILE A 33 2.40 -15.95 -2.73
N ASP A 34 2.89 -16.59 -1.68
CA ASP A 34 3.74 -17.80 -1.79
C ASP A 34 3.03 -18.93 -2.55
N SER A 35 1.73 -19.13 -2.27
CA SER A 35 0.92 -20.13 -2.97
C SER A 35 0.75 -19.79 -4.46
N ALA A 36 0.52 -18.51 -4.79
CA ALA A 36 0.41 -18.07 -6.17
C ALA A 36 1.72 -18.25 -6.95
N ILE A 37 2.86 -17.91 -6.33
CA ILE A 37 4.20 -18.10 -6.92
C ILE A 37 4.49 -19.58 -7.14
N ALA A 38 4.12 -20.45 -6.19
CA ALA A 38 4.29 -21.89 -6.34
C ALA A 38 3.52 -22.44 -7.56
N LEU A 39 2.27 -21.99 -7.75
CA LEU A 39 1.45 -22.37 -8.91
C LEU A 39 2.04 -21.83 -10.23
N GLU A 40 2.53 -20.60 -10.25
CA GLU A 40 3.19 -20.02 -11.43
C GLU A 40 4.47 -20.79 -11.77
N THR A 41 5.30 -21.06 -10.77
CA THR A 41 6.53 -21.84 -10.94
C THR A 41 6.25 -23.23 -11.50
N GLN A 42 5.21 -23.91 -10.99
CA GLN A 42 4.80 -25.21 -11.51
C GLN A 42 4.35 -25.14 -12.97
N ARG A 43 3.62 -24.09 -13.35
CA ARG A 43 3.23 -23.86 -14.76
C ARG A 43 4.43 -23.64 -15.66
N LYS A 44 5.39 -22.80 -15.24
CA LYS A 44 6.64 -22.56 -15.99
C LYS A 44 7.43 -23.85 -16.21
N ILE A 45 7.61 -24.64 -15.17
CA ILE A 45 8.29 -25.94 -15.28
C ILE A 45 7.54 -26.87 -16.24
N SER A 46 6.21 -26.93 -16.17
CA SER A 46 5.41 -27.77 -17.06
C SER A 46 5.41 -27.30 -18.52
N SER A 47 5.67 -26.02 -18.78
CA SER A 47 5.84 -25.45 -20.13
C SER A 47 7.27 -25.61 -20.67
N GLY A 48 8.19 -26.21 -19.88
CA GLY A 48 9.58 -26.43 -20.29
C GLY A 48 10.51 -25.24 -20.03
N GLU A 49 10.04 -24.22 -19.30
CA GLU A 49 10.89 -23.10 -18.88
C GLU A 49 11.82 -23.55 -17.73
N ASN A 50 13.08 -23.08 -17.82
CA ASN A 50 14.04 -23.33 -16.76
C ASN A 50 13.87 -22.30 -15.66
N VAL A 51 13.49 -22.70 -14.45
CA VAL A 51 13.32 -21.83 -13.29
C VAL A 51 14.45 -22.07 -12.29
N ASP A 52 15.28 -21.08 -12.03
CA ASP A 52 16.27 -21.15 -10.96
C ASP A 52 15.59 -20.99 -9.59
N MET A 53 15.39 -22.11 -8.93
CA MET A 53 14.75 -22.18 -7.62
C MET A 53 15.60 -21.50 -6.53
N ALA A 54 16.94 -21.49 -6.66
CA ALA A 54 17.80 -20.86 -5.67
C ALA A 54 17.69 -19.34 -5.74
N GLU A 55 17.70 -18.79 -6.95
CA GLU A 55 17.48 -17.37 -7.20
C GLU A 55 16.09 -16.92 -6.71
N LEU A 56 15.05 -17.70 -7.01
CA LEU A 56 13.68 -17.42 -6.58
C LEU A 56 13.57 -17.36 -5.05
N VAL A 57 14.13 -18.32 -4.34
CA VAL A 57 14.11 -18.35 -2.86
C VAL A 57 14.87 -17.17 -2.28
N HIS A 58 16.05 -16.84 -2.81
CA HIS A 58 16.84 -15.70 -2.38
C HIS A 58 16.09 -14.38 -2.59
N TYR A 59 15.48 -14.20 -3.76
CA TYR A 59 14.66 -13.04 -4.08
C TYR A 59 13.48 -12.88 -3.10
N ARG A 60 12.79 -13.98 -2.78
CA ARG A 60 11.65 -13.96 -1.84
C ARG A 60 12.07 -13.57 -0.42
N ILE A 61 13.21 -14.03 0.06
CA ILE A 61 13.74 -13.62 1.37
C ILE A 61 13.98 -12.11 1.40
N TRP A 62 14.63 -11.57 0.38
CA TRP A 62 14.86 -10.13 0.22
C TRP A 62 13.55 -9.34 0.15
N GLN A 63 12.59 -9.81 -0.60
CA GLN A 63 11.29 -9.17 -0.77
C GLN A 63 10.52 -9.10 0.55
N LYS A 64 10.46 -10.18 1.31
CA LYS A 64 9.82 -10.23 2.64
C LYS A 64 10.53 -9.32 3.64
N GLY A 65 11.85 -9.36 3.69
CA GLY A 65 12.64 -8.47 4.54
C GLY A 65 12.46 -6.99 4.19
N GLY A 66 12.46 -6.67 2.91
CA GLY A 66 12.24 -5.32 2.40
C GLY A 66 10.83 -4.77 2.62
N ALA A 67 9.82 -5.65 2.74
CA ALA A 67 8.43 -5.24 2.88
C ALA A 67 8.18 -4.38 4.14
N ILE A 68 8.87 -4.68 5.25
CA ILE A 68 8.75 -3.88 6.49
C ILE A 68 9.30 -2.47 6.29
N ALA A 69 10.49 -2.36 5.69
CA ALA A 69 11.10 -1.06 5.40
C ALA A 69 10.26 -0.26 4.40
N ALA A 70 9.77 -0.91 3.35
CA ALA A 70 8.86 -0.31 2.37
C ALA A 70 7.56 0.17 3.01
N GLY A 71 6.99 -0.60 3.93
CA GLY A 71 5.80 -0.21 4.69
C GLY A 71 6.04 1.03 5.54
N ALA A 72 7.20 1.11 6.22
CA ALA A 72 7.56 2.29 6.99
C ALA A 72 7.71 3.54 6.09
N VAL A 73 8.42 3.43 4.97
CA VAL A 73 8.59 4.53 4.00
C VAL A 73 7.25 4.97 3.40
N TYR A 74 6.40 4.02 3.03
CA TYR A 74 5.05 4.28 2.56
C TYR A 74 4.22 5.02 3.61
N GLY A 75 4.24 4.56 4.86
CA GLY A 75 3.56 5.20 5.97
C GLY A 75 4.07 6.63 6.26
N ILE A 76 5.39 6.85 6.19
CA ILE A 76 6.00 8.19 6.28
C ILE A 76 5.44 9.12 5.19
N SER A 77 5.39 8.64 3.96
CA SER A 77 4.92 9.41 2.81
C SER A 77 3.44 9.79 2.96
N LEU A 78 2.59 8.84 3.34
CA LEU A 78 1.18 9.11 3.62
C LEU A 78 0.99 10.03 4.83
N GLY A 79 1.78 9.87 5.88
CA GLY A 79 1.75 10.73 7.06
C GLY A 79 2.16 12.17 6.75
N ALA A 80 3.16 12.36 5.90
CA ALA A 80 3.58 13.67 5.42
C ALA A 80 2.48 14.32 4.57
N LEU A 81 1.93 13.60 3.60
CA LEU A 81 0.83 14.09 2.76
C LEU A 81 -0.38 14.48 3.61
N PHE A 82 -0.80 13.61 4.52
CA PHE A 82 -1.89 13.88 5.46
C PHE A 82 -1.62 15.13 6.29
N GLY A 83 -0.41 15.27 6.84
CA GLY A 83 -0.03 16.42 7.66
C GLY A 83 -0.09 17.74 6.89
N ILE A 84 0.37 17.73 5.63
CA ILE A 84 0.30 18.88 4.75
C ILE A 84 -1.16 19.25 4.46
N VAL A 85 -1.96 18.30 3.98
CA VAL A 85 -3.38 18.52 3.64
C VAL A 85 -4.15 19.00 4.87
N PHE A 86 -3.92 18.38 6.04
CA PHE A 86 -4.56 18.80 7.27
C PHE A 86 -4.13 20.21 7.71
N ALA A 87 -2.84 20.54 7.61
CA ALA A 87 -2.33 21.87 8.00
C ALA A 87 -3.04 22.99 7.23
N TYR A 88 -3.25 22.82 5.94
CA TYR A 88 -3.91 23.81 5.09
C TYR A 88 -5.44 23.72 5.14
N GLY A 89 -5.99 22.51 5.18
CA GLY A 89 -7.44 22.25 5.06
C GLY A 89 -8.21 22.29 6.39
N ARG A 90 -7.57 22.23 7.56
CA ARG A 90 -8.24 22.06 8.88
C ARG A 90 -9.29 23.14 9.20
N LYS A 91 -9.18 24.34 8.60
CA LYS A 91 -10.16 25.42 8.83
C LYS A 91 -11.49 25.15 8.10
N ALA A 92 -11.45 24.45 6.98
CA ALA A 92 -12.63 24.08 6.19
C ALA A 92 -13.29 22.76 6.65
N LEU A 93 -12.58 21.96 7.46
CA LEU A 93 -13.10 20.66 7.93
C LEU A 93 -14.10 20.86 9.07
N PRO A 94 -15.21 20.08 9.06
CA PRO A 94 -16.19 20.10 10.12
C PRO A 94 -15.63 19.50 11.44
N GLY A 95 -16.11 20.01 12.57
CA GLY A 95 -15.73 19.57 13.91
C GLY A 95 -15.18 20.71 14.79
N ASP A 96 -15.32 20.54 16.09
CA ASP A 96 -14.94 21.55 17.09
C ASP A 96 -13.48 21.40 17.54
N SER A 97 -12.90 20.20 17.37
CA SER A 97 -11.52 19.91 17.77
C SER A 97 -10.67 19.45 16.61
N ASN A 98 -9.36 19.66 16.72
CA ASN A 98 -8.41 19.14 15.72
C ASN A 98 -8.47 17.62 15.57
N LYS A 99 -8.82 16.90 16.64
CA LYS A 99 -8.99 15.43 16.61
C LYS A 99 -10.18 15.04 15.72
N GLN A 100 -11.33 15.68 15.87
CA GLN A 100 -12.51 15.41 15.05
C GLN A 100 -12.24 15.73 13.57
N LYS A 101 -11.62 16.86 13.30
CA LYS A 101 -11.22 17.27 11.95
C LYS A 101 -10.24 16.27 11.30
N ALA A 102 -9.26 15.80 12.06
CA ALA A 102 -8.31 14.81 11.58
C ALA A 102 -8.98 13.46 11.28
N LEU A 103 -9.90 13.00 12.15
CA LEU A 103 -10.66 11.77 11.91
C LEU A 103 -11.57 11.91 10.68
N PHE A 104 -12.20 13.06 10.50
CA PHE A 104 -13.03 13.32 9.32
C PHE A 104 -12.22 13.28 8.03
N LEU A 105 -11.08 13.96 7.99
CA LEU A 105 -10.16 13.92 6.85
C LEU A 105 -9.64 12.51 6.59
N ALA A 106 -9.25 11.78 7.63
CA ALA A 106 -8.80 10.39 7.50
C ALA A 106 -9.89 9.49 6.90
N GLY A 107 -11.15 9.67 7.33
CA GLY A 107 -12.30 8.96 6.77
C GLY A 107 -12.51 9.25 5.28
N ILE A 108 -12.42 10.52 4.88
CA ILE A 108 -12.53 10.92 3.47
C ILE A 108 -11.40 10.28 2.64
N LEU A 109 -10.14 10.42 3.09
CA LEU A 109 -9.00 9.88 2.36
C LEU A 109 -9.06 8.36 2.28
N TRP A 110 -9.45 7.67 3.35
CA TRP A 110 -9.66 6.23 3.34
C TRP A 110 -10.76 5.82 2.35
N PHE A 111 -11.88 6.53 2.37
CA PHE A 111 -13.00 6.25 1.46
C PHE A 111 -12.59 6.42 0.00
N VAL A 112 -11.98 7.56 -0.35
CA VAL A 112 -11.64 7.89 -1.75
C VAL A 112 -10.45 7.07 -2.25
N LEU A 113 -9.36 7.00 -1.49
CA LEU A 113 -8.11 6.41 -1.97
C LEU A 113 -8.05 4.88 -1.80
N TYR A 114 -8.86 4.33 -0.91
CA TYR A 114 -8.84 2.89 -0.64
C TYR A 114 -10.18 2.23 -0.97
N LEU A 115 -11.27 2.61 -0.31
CA LEU A 115 -12.53 1.89 -0.41
C LEU A 115 -13.13 1.95 -1.80
N MET A 116 -13.19 3.14 -2.41
CA MET A 116 -13.72 3.30 -3.77
C MET A 116 -12.91 2.51 -4.80
N VAL A 117 -11.60 2.51 -4.65
CA VAL A 117 -10.71 1.74 -5.52
C VAL A 117 -10.87 0.24 -5.30
N ALA A 118 -10.93 -0.21 -4.04
CA ALA A 118 -11.06 -1.62 -3.70
C ALA A 118 -12.39 -2.24 -4.14
N ILE A 119 -13.48 -1.46 -4.17
CA ILE A 119 -14.78 -1.92 -4.66
C ILE A 119 -14.73 -2.21 -6.16
N LYS A 120 -14.05 -1.37 -6.94
CA LYS A 120 -14.01 -1.51 -8.41
C LYS A 120 -12.88 -2.42 -8.88
N TYR A 121 -11.77 -2.38 -8.20
CA TYR A 121 -10.57 -3.16 -8.53
C TYR A 121 -10.16 -3.95 -7.29
N PRO A 122 -10.75 -5.15 -7.08
CA PRO A 122 -10.30 -6.02 -5.99
C PRO A 122 -8.80 -6.25 -6.13
N ALA A 123 -8.10 -6.19 -5.01
CA ALA A 123 -6.65 -6.30 -4.97
C ALA A 123 -6.17 -7.56 -5.70
N ASN A 124 -5.55 -7.38 -6.85
CA ASN A 124 -4.76 -8.43 -7.44
C ASN A 124 -3.37 -8.37 -6.82
N PRO A 125 -2.79 -9.51 -6.42
CA PRO A 125 -1.39 -9.55 -6.05
C PRO A 125 -0.54 -8.90 -7.15
N ALA A 126 0.46 -8.14 -6.76
CA ALA A 126 1.41 -7.59 -7.70
C ALA A 126 1.97 -8.74 -8.58
N ALA A 127 2.06 -8.52 -9.88
CA ALA A 127 2.49 -9.49 -10.89
C ALA A 127 1.48 -10.62 -11.25
N VAL A 128 0.26 -10.62 -10.73
CA VAL A 128 -0.77 -11.55 -11.21
C VAL A 128 -1.55 -10.90 -12.36
N GLY A 129 -1.49 -11.52 -13.52
CA GLY A 129 -2.19 -11.11 -14.74
C GLY A 129 -1.25 -11.02 -15.94
N ASP A 130 -1.83 -11.02 -17.14
CA ASP A 130 -1.10 -10.93 -18.39
C ASP A 130 -0.27 -9.64 -18.45
N PRO A 131 1.07 -9.72 -18.63
CA PRO A 131 1.96 -8.57 -18.77
C PRO A 131 1.51 -7.60 -19.88
N GLU A 132 0.93 -8.10 -20.98
CA GLU A 132 0.47 -7.29 -22.09
C GLU A 132 -0.69 -6.35 -21.71
N THR A 133 -1.46 -6.70 -20.69
CA THR A 133 -2.57 -5.88 -20.19
C THR A 133 -2.19 -4.90 -19.08
N MET A 134 -0.94 -4.88 -18.64
CA MET A 134 -0.50 -4.10 -17.48
C MET A 134 -0.74 -2.60 -17.66
N TYR A 135 -0.35 -2.02 -18.81
CA TYR A 135 -0.53 -0.59 -19.09
C TYR A 135 -2.01 -0.21 -19.20
N TYR A 136 -2.83 -1.08 -19.79
CA TYR A 136 -4.26 -0.87 -19.88
C TYR A 136 -4.92 -0.85 -18.48
N ARG A 137 -4.59 -1.80 -17.63
CA ARG A 137 -5.10 -1.85 -16.25
C ARG A 137 -4.65 -0.65 -15.43
N GLN A 138 -3.39 -0.23 -15.60
CA GLN A 138 -2.85 0.94 -14.92
C GLN A 138 -3.56 2.23 -15.36
N SER A 139 -3.80 2.41 -16.65
CA SER A 139 -4.51 3.58 -17.17
C SER A 139 -5.96 3.65 -16.67
N LEU A 140 -6.66 2.51 -16.60
CA LEU A 140 -8.00 2.42 -16.02
C LEU A 140 -7.98 2.78 -14.52
N TYR A 141 -7.00 2.30 -13.78
CA TYR A 141 -6.84 2.59 -12.35
C TYR A 141 -6.61 4.08 -12.11
N VAL A 142 -5.66 4.67 -12.82
CA VAL A 142 -5.36 6.11 -12.71
C VAL A 142 -6.57 6.96 -13.14
N GLY A 143 -7.21 6.62 -14.26
CA GLY A 143 -8.39 7.35 -14.74
C GLY A 143 -9.61 7.21 -13.83
N TYR A 144 -9.65 6.18 -12.97
CA TYR A 144 -10.72 6.02 -11.99
C TYR A 144 -10.50 6.84 -10.70
N ILE A 145 -9.23 7.07 -10.33
CA ILE A 145 -8.88 7.87 -9.15
C ILE A 145 -8.95 9.37 -9.46
N ALA A 146 -8.64 9.78 -10.71
CA ALA A 146 -8.64 11.18 -11.13
C ALA A 146 -10.04 11.75 -11.28
#